data_70aa5d3a509d1ac186cdab2bebb69a42
#
_entry.id   70aa5d3a509d1ac186cdab2bebb69a42
#
_cell.length_a   1.000
_cell.length_b   1.000
_cell.length_c   1.000
_cell.angle_alpha   90.00
_cell.angle_beta   90.00
_cell.angle_gamma   90.00
#
_symmetry.space_group_name_H-M   'P 1'
#
loop_
_entity.id
_entity.type
_entity.pdbx_description
1 polymer ?
#
loop_
_entity_poly.entity_id
_entity_poly.type
_entity_poly.pdbx_seq_one_letter_code
_entity_poly.pdbx_strand_id
1 'polypeptide(L)'
;MAMKQPHVVIFPFPLQGHMKPLLCLAELLCHAGLHVTYVNTHHNHQRLANRQPLLTHFPTLHFESISEDDPRTPSSRLLTALKTSIRPHRQDLPGFCRVKQADHPSLQFAINETQTLKRASALILDTVYELDAPCISHMALTFPKIYTLGPLHALLNSQIGDMSRGLASHGSLWKSDLNCMTWLDSQPSKSVIYVSFGTLVHLTRAQVIEFWYGLVNSGHPFLWVMKSDITSGDHQIPGELEKGTKERGYIVDWVSQEEVLAHKSVGGFLTHSGWNSTLESIVAGLPMICWPNLGDHYIISRTVCRQWKIGLQLNENCDRSNIESMVQTLMGPKREEIQSSMDAISKLARDSVAEGGSSHNNLEQLIEYIRNLQHQN
;
A
#
# COMPACT_ATOMS: atom_id res chain seq x y z
N MET A 1 -22.12 -11.56 36.68
CA MET A 1 -21.01 -12.10 35.88
C MET A 1 -20.54 -10.98 34.94
N ALA A 2 -19.30 -10.55 35.02
CA ALA A 2 -18.77 -9.63 34.05
C ALA A 2 -18.77 -10.33 32.68
N MET A 3 -19.46 -9.76 31.69
CA MET A 3 -19.44 -10.31 30.34
C MET A 3 -17.97 -10.29 29.84
N LYS A 4 -17.46 -11.44 29.41
CA LYS A 4 -16.14 -11.50 28.76
C LYS A 4 -16.18 -10.60 27.54
N GLN A 5 -15.27 -9.65 27.42
CA GLN A 5 -15.18 -8.82 26.21
C GLN A 5 -14.74 -9.66 25.02
N PRO A 6 -15.23 -9.36 23.79
CA PRO A 6 -14.78 -10.04 22.59
C PRO A 6 -13.26 -9.93 22.42
N HIS A 7 -12.63 -11.03 22.04
CA HIS A 7 -11.21 -11.09 21.78
C HIS A 7 -10.97 -11.46 20.30
N VAL A 8 -10.31 -10.59 19.57
CA VAL A 8 -10.00 -10.74 18.16
C VAL A 8 -8.53 -11.09 17.99
N VAL A 9 -8.23 -12.10 17.18
CA VAL A 9 -6.87 -12.44 16.80
C VAL A 9 -6.66 -12.06 15.35
N ILE A 10 -5.65 -11.23 15.06
CA ILE A 10 -5.25 -10.80 13.72
C ILE A 10 -3.91 -11.42 13.40
N PHE A 11 -3.87 -12.19 12.31
CA PHE A 11 -2.67 -12.85 11.83
C PHE A 11 -2.38 -12.42 10.39
N PRO A 12 -1.59 -11.34 10.17
CA PRO A 12 -1.29 -10.84 8.85
C PRO A 12 -0.33 -11.75 8.08
N PHE A 13 -0.42 -11.71 6.78
CA PHE A 13 0.68 -12.21 5.95
C PHE A 13 1.93 -11.35 6.23
N PRO A 14 3.13 -11.95 6.46
CA PRO A 14 4.29 -11.28 7.05
C PRO A 14 5.05 -10.35 6.07
N LEU A 15 4.34 -9.59 5.26
CA LEU A 15 4.85 -8.54 4.38
C LEU A 15 4.30 -7.19 4.79
N GLN A 16 5.11 -6.13 4.69
CA GLN A 16 4.73 -4.77 5.08
C GLN A 16 3.39 -4.33 4.50
N GLY A 17 3.16 -4.60 3.21
CA GLY A 17 1.92 -4.24 2.52
C GLY A 17 0.66 -4.94 3.06
N HIS A 18 0.79 -6.02 3.82
CA HIS A 18 -0.33 -6.72 4.48
C HIS A 18 -0.37 -6.41 5.97
N MET A 19 0.78 -6.21 6.59
CA MET A 19 0.87 -5.93 8.02
C MET A 19 0.29 -4.56 8.38
N LYS A 20 0.62 -3.52 7.62
CA LYS A 20 0.19 -2.15 7.91
C LYS A 20 -1.33 -1.98 7.91
N PRO A 21 -2.09 -2.36 6.86
CA PRO A 21 -3.55 -2.20 6.88
C PRO A 21 -4.23 -3.05 7.96
N LEU A 22 -3.72 -4.26 8.25
CA LEU A 22 -4.27 -5.08 9.34
C LEU A 22 -3.93 -4.54 10.72
N LEU A 23 -2.84 -3.81 10.88
CA LEU A 23 -2.56 -3.07 12.11
C LEU A 23 -3.52 -1.88 12.27
N CYS A 24 -3.81 -1.14 11.20
CA CYS A 24 -4.86 -0.11 11.24
C CYS A 24 -6.21 -0.69 11.66
N LEU A 25 -6.58 -1.87 11.16
CA LEU A 25 -7.79 -2.56 11.60
C LEU A 25 -7.72 -2.94 13.09
N ALA A 26 -6.57 -3.43 13.57
CA ALA A 26 -6.37 -3.75 14.98
C ALA A 26 -6.59 -2.51 15.88
N GLU A 27 -6.02 -1.39 15.49
CA GLU A 27 -6.15 -0.11 16.20
C GLU A 27 -7.61 0.39 16.21
N LEU A 28 -8.32 0.30 15.08
CA LEU A 28 -9.75 0.62 14.99
C LEU A 28 -10.61 -0.25 15.94
N LEU A 29 -10.36 -1.55 15.99
CA LEU A 29 -11.07 -2.47 16.87
C LEU A 29 -10.74 -2.20 18.35
N CYS A 30 -9.49 -1.88 18.68
CA CYS A 30 -9.09 -1.46 20.02
C CYS A 30 -9.73 -0.14 20.44
N HIS A 31 -9.82 0.83 19.51
CA HIS A 31 -10.51 2.09 19.74
C HIS A 31 -11.99 1.87 20.06
N ALA A 32 -12.63 0.89 19.44
CA ALA A 32 -13.99 0.46 19.75
C ALA A 32 -14.14 -0.36 21.04
N GLY A 33 -13.04 -0.52 21.82
CA GLY A 33 -13.02 -1.22 23.12
C GLY A 33 -12.92 -2.75 23.01
N LEU A 34 -12.56 -3.30 21.86
CA LEU A 34 -12.31 -4.73 21.71
C LEU A 34 -10.87 -5.09 22.15
N HIS A 35 -10.67 -6.31 22.64
CA HIS A 35 -9.33 -6.85 22.86
C HIS A 35 -8.80 -7.47 21.57
N VAL A 36 -7.58 -7.09 21.17
CA VAL A 36 -6.95 -7.57 19.94
C VAL A 36 -5.57 -8.16 20.24
N THR A 37 -5.32 -9.37 19.74
CA THR A 37 -3.97 -9.93 19.67
C THR A 37 -3.51 -9.91 18.23
N TYR A 38 -2.42 -9.17 17.98
CA TYR A 38 -1.78 -9.07 16.67
C TYR A 38 -0.56 -9.98 16.62
N VAL A 39 -0.64 -11.04 15.79
CA VAL A 39 0.36 -12.10 15.75
C VAL A 39 1.34 -11.86 14.60
N ASN A 40 2.63 -11.80 14.91
CA ASN A 40 3.72 -11.62 13.94
C ASN A 40 4.60 -12.86 13.84
N THR A 41 5.47 -12.91 12.81
CA THR A 41 6.67 -13.77 12.87
C THR A 41 7.69 -13.18 13.85
N HIS A 42 8.58 -14.00 14.41
CA HIS A 42 9.64 -13.51 15.31
C HIS A 42 10.48 -12.42 14.66
N HIS A 43 10.85 -12.58 13.40
CA HIS A 43 11.62 -11.59 12.64
C HIS A 43 10.90 -10.23 12.57
N ASN A 44 9.64 -10.21 12.13
CA ASN A 44 8.87 -8.98 12.03
C ASN A 44 8.54 -8.39 13.40
N HIS A 45 8.32 -9.25 14.41
CA HIS A 45 8.05 -8.82 15.78
C HIS A 45 9.24 -8.03 16.36
N GLN A 46 10.48 -8.49 16.13
CA GLN A 46 11.68 -7.77 16.56
C GLN A 46 11.91 -6.46 15.80
N ARG A 47 11.53 -6.42 14.53
CA ARG A 47 11.70 -5.24 13.66
C ARG A 47 10.61 -4.21 13.80
N LEU A 48 9.44 -4.57 14.31
CA LEU A 48 8.34 -3.62 14.52
C LEU A 48 8.81 -2.55 15.51
N ALA A 49 9.28 -1.44 14.94
CA ALA A 49 9.90 -0.36 15.69
C ALA A 49 8.85 0.33 16.57
N ASN A 50 9.29 0.73 17.76
CA ASN A 50 8.58 1.68 18.60
C ASN A 50 7.14 1.29 18.99
N ARG A 51 6.91 0.03 19.37
CA ARG A 51 5.58 -0.47 19.79
C ARG A 51 5.03 0.19 21.06
N GLN A 52 5.90 0.75 21.89
CA GLN A 52 5.52 1.31 23.18
C GLN A 52 4.46 2.41 23.07
N PRO A 53 4.55 3.38 22.15
CA PRO A 53 3.48 4.37 21.98
C PRO A 53 2.14 3.76 21.56
N LEU A 54 2.13 2.74 20.69
CA LEU A 54 0.91 2.01 20.30
C LEU A 54 0.28 1.33 21.51
N LEU A 55 1.07 0.60 22.33
CA LEU A 55 0.57 -0.09 23.51
C LEU A 55 0.09 0.87 24.60
N THR A 56 0.72 2.03 24.70
CA THR A 56 0.27 3.09 25.63
C THR A 56 -1.08 3.64 25.20
N HIS A 57 -1.26 3.82 23.86
CA HIS A 57 -2.48 4.38 23.32
C HIS A 57 -3.64 3.37 23.26
N PHE A 58 -3.32 2.13 22.92
CA PHE A 58 -4.27 1.02 22.81
C PHE A 58 -3.93 -0.08 23.85
N PRO A 59 -4.31 0.08 25.11
CA PRO A 59 -3.97 -0.89 26.16
C PRO A 59 -4.59 -2.28 25.96
N THR A 60 -5.59 -2.40 25.11
CA THR A 60 -6.24 -3.66 24.72
C THR A 60 -5.58 -4.35 23.51
N LEU A 61 -4.52 -3.74 22.94
CA LEU A 61 -3.71 -4.31 21.86
C LEU A 61 -2.57 -5.14 22.46
N HIS A 62 -2.46 -6.40 22.05
CA HIS A 62 -1.37 -7.28 22.45
C HIS A 62 -0.62 -7.76 21.21
N PHE A 63 0.71 -7.83 21.29
CA PHE A 63 1.54 -8.38 20.25
C PHE A 63 2.09 -9.74 20.66
N GLU A 64 1.86 -10.73 19.81
CA GLU A 64 2.42 -12.07 19.96
C GLU A 64 3.29 -12.42 18.77
N SER A 65 4.17 -13.41 18.93
CA SER A 65 5.01 -13.87 17.82
C SER A 65 5.08 -15.39 17.75
N ILE A 66 5.19 -15.88 16.51
CA ILE A 66 5.38 -17.29 16.19
C ILE A 66 6.68 -17.49 15.41
N SER A 67 7.27 -18.69 15.53
CA SER A 67 8.47 -19.05 14.76
C SER A 67 8.16 -19.10 13.27
N GLU A 68 9.13 -18.68 12.45
CA GLU A 68 9.09 -18.83 10.99
C GLU A 68 9.07 -20.31 10.56
N ASP A 69 9.60 -21.19 11.38
CA ASP A 69 9.62 -22.64 11.15
C ASP A 69 8.30 -23.33 11.53
N ASP A 70 7.36 -22.60 12.12
CA ASP A 70 6.02 -23.12 12.42
C ASP A 70 5.30 -23.45 11.10
N PRO A 71 4.84 -24.71 10.90
CA PRO A 71 4.15 -25.11 9.67
C PRO A 71 2.84 -24.35 9.42
N ARG A 72 2.34 -23.63 10.40
CA ARG A 72 1.17 -22.74 10.30
C ARG A 72 1.52 -21.37 9.73
N THR A 73 2.82 -21.02 9.63
CA THR A 73 3.26 -19.74 9.09
C THR A 73 3.14 -19.73 7.55
N PRO A 74 2.38 -18.82 6.94
CA PRO A 74 2.13 -18.82 5.48
C PRO A 74 3.38 -18.53 4.62
N SER A 75 4.50 -18.18 5.24
CA SER A 75 5.59 -17.43 4.62
C SER A 75 6.46 -18.21 3.62
N SER A 76 6.75 -19.50 3.84
CA SER A 76 7.75 -20.20 3.03
C SER A 76 7.23 -20.64 1.65
N ARG A 77 5.98 -21.09 1.58
CA ARG A 77 5.38 -21.60 0.33
C ARG A 77 4.98 -20.48 -0.64
N LEU A 78 4.46 -19.35 -0.13
CA LEU A 78 4.03 -18.24 -0.97
C LEU A 78 5.21 -17.47 -1.55
N LEU A 79 6.26 -17.20 -0.77
CA LEU A 79 7.47 -16.54 -1.25
C LEU A 79 8.15 -17.35 -2.37
N THR A 80 8.14 -18.67 -2.28
CA THR A 80 8.63 -19.55 -3.35
C THR A 80 7.74 -19.48 -4.58
N ALA A 81 6.41 -19.49 -4.41
CA ALA A 81 5.46 -19.37 -5.50
C ALA A 81 5.54 -18.01 -6.22
N LEU A 82 5.72 -16.92 -5.47
CA LEU A 82 5.89 -15.56 -6.03
C LEU A 82 7.21 -15.42 -6.81
N LYS A 83 8.31 -16.02 -6.35
CA LYS A 83 9.60 -15.96 -7.03
C LYS A 83 9.62 -16.71 -8.37
N THR A 84 8.79 -17.73 -8.55
CA THR A 84 8.74 -18.56 -9.77
C THR A 84 7.79 -18.04 -10.84
N SER A 85 6.96 -17.02 -10.55
CA SER A 85 5.88 -16.56 -11.44
C SER A 85 6.23 -15.45 -12.40
N ILE A 86 7.51 -15.07 -12.55
CA ILE A 86 7.92 -13.94 -13.40
C ILE A 86 8.20 -14.41 -14.83
N ARG A 87 7.18 -14.38 -15.71
CA ARG A 87 7.33 -14.25 -17.18
C ARG A 87 6.18 -13.44 -17.76
N PRO A 88 6.47 -12.43 -18.65
CA PRO A 88 5.48 -11.51 -19.15
C PRO A 88 4.70 -12.07 -20.35
N HIS A 89 3.45 -11.76 -20.44
CA HIS A 89 2.53 -11.60 -21.58
C HIS A 89 1.13 -12.18 -21.34
N ARG A 90 0.31 -11.38 -20.80
CA ARG A 90 -1.12 -11.10 -20.97
C ARG A 90 -1.38 -9.90 -20.07
N GLN A 91 -1.39 -8.74 -20.66
CA GLN A 91 -1.10 -7.45 -20.04
C GLN A 91 -2.00 -7.00 -18.88
N ASP A 92 -3.08 -7.71 -18.56
CA ASP A 92 -4.08 -7.20 -17.63
C ASP A 92 -4.45 -8.15 -16.47
N LEU A 93 -3.88 -9.33 -16.41
CA LEU A 93 -4.18 -10.29 -15.34
C LEU A 93 -3.05 -10.36 -14.31
N PRO A 94 -3.34 -10.67 -13.03
CA PRO A 94 -2.31 -11.00 -12.05
C PRO A 94 -1.33 -12.04 -12.58
N GLY A 95 -0.06 -11.96 -12.19
CA GLY A 95 0.99 -12.84 -12.70
C GLY A 95 0.66 -14.33 -12.55
N PHE A 96 0.00 -14.72 -11.45
CA PHE A 96 -0.46 -16.09 -11.20
C PHE A 96 -1.60 -16.56 -12.12
N CYS A 97 -2.39 -15.62 -12.68
CA CYS A 97 -3.44 -15.93 -13.67
C CYS A 97 -2.91 -16.03 -15.11
N ARG A 98 -1.63 -15.66 -15.34
CA ARG A 98 -1.01 -15.65 -16.68
C ARG A 98 -0.29 -16.93 -17.04
N VAL A 99 -0.23 -17.89 -16.15
CA VAL A 99 0.42 -19.17 -16.36
C VAL A 99 -0.34 -20.00 -17.40
N LYS A 100 0.42 -20.73 -18.25
CA LYS A 100 -0.16 -21.56 -19.29
C LYS A 100 -0.59 -22.93 -18.80
N GLN A 101 -0.06 -23.37 -17.66
CA GLN A 101 -0.30 -24.69 -17.07
C GLN A 101 -1.26 -24.57 -15.90
N ALA A 102 -2.32 -25.34 -15.92
CA ALA A 102 -3.36 -25.33 -14.87
C ALA A 102 -2.81 -25.83 -13.52
N ASP A 103 -1.77 -26.64 -13.51
CA ASP A 103 -1.09 -27.18 -12.32
C ASP A 103 0.03 -26.28 -11.78
N HIS A 104 0.23 -25.08 -12.37
CA HIS A 104 1.28 -24.18 -11.91
C HIS A 104 1.07 -23.82 -10.42
N PRO A 105 2.11 -23.93 -9.57
CA PRO A 105 1.99 -23.78 -8.11
C PRO A 105 1.32 -22.47 -7.67
N SER A 106 1.63 -21.35 -8.32
CA SER A 106 1.04 -20.04 -7.99
C SER A 106 -0.46 -19.98 -8.30
N LEU A 107 -0.90 -20.60 -9.40
CA LEU A 107 -2.33 -20.67 -9.75
C LEU A 107 -3.06 -21.59 -8.78
N GLN A 108 -2.50 -22.77 -8.49
CA GLN A 108 -3.07 -23.70 -7.52
C GLN A 108 -3.17 -23.09 -6.12
N PHE A 109 -2.15 -22.34 -5.70
CA PHE A 109 -2.20 -21.59 -4.45
C PHE A 109 -3.38 -20.61 -4.46
N ALA A 110 -3.52 -19.77 -5.50
CA ALA A 110 -4.60 -18.79 -5.58
C ALA A 110 -6.00 -19.46 -5.61
N ILE A 111 -6.14 -20.61 -6.31
CA ILE A 111 -7.37 -21.38 -6.33
C ILE A 111 -7.72 -21.91 -4.93
N ASN A 112 -6.74 -22.50 -4.24
CA ASN A 112 -6.93 -23.06 -2.90
C ASN A 112 -7.30 -21.99 -1.88
N GLU A 113 -6.62 -20.83 -1.90
CA GLU A 113 -6.95 -19.70 -1.05
C GLU A 113 -8.37 -19.17 -1.32
N THR A 114 -8.73 -19.03 -2.61
CA THR A 114 -10.08 -18.59 -3.00
C THR A 114 -11.15 -19.58 -2.54
N GLN A 115 -10.89 -20.89 -2.61
CA GLN A 115 -11.81 -21.91 -2.09
C GLN A 115 -11.94 -21.84 -0.56
N THR A 116 -10.84 -21.54 0.14
CA THR A 116 -10.79 -21.40 1.59
C THR A 116 -11.62 -20.20 2.06
N LEU A 117 -11.69 -19.11 1.28
CA LEU A 117 -12.55 -17.95 1.59
C LEU A 117 -14.01 -18.31 1.78
N LYS A 118 -14.53 -19.37 1.13
CA LYS A 118 -15.92 -19.83 1.30
C LYS A 118 -16.22 -20.32 2.72
N ARG A 119 -15.20 -20.59 3.53
CA ARG A 119 -15.32 -20.98 4.94
C ARG A 119 -15.41 -19.78 5.88
N ALA A 120 -15.13 -18.58 5.37
CA ALA A 120 -15.21 -17.36 6.17
C ALA A 120 -16.66 -17.00 6.48
N SER A 121 -16.90 -16.56 7.72
CA SER A 121 -18.23 -16.08 8.15
C SER A 121 -18.54 -14.68 7.59
N ALA A 122 -17.52 -13.93 7.23
CA ALA A 122 -17.60 -12.62 6.58
C ALA A 122 -16.29 -12.31 5.84
N LEU A 123 -16.34 -11.41 4.88
CA LEU A 123 -15.15 -10.84 4.23
C LEU A 123 -14.96 -9.38 4.67
N ILE A 124 -13.73 -9.01 4.91
CA ILE A 124 -13.31 -7.62 5.13
C ILE A 124 -12.42 -7.23 3.97
N LEU A 125 -12.77 -6.16 3.28
CA LEU A 125 -12.07 -5.66 2.10
C LEU A 125 -11.55 -4.26 2.38
N ASP A 126 -10.23 -4.05 2.19
CA ASP A 126 -9.62 -2.71 2.23
C ASP A 126 -9.86 -2.03 0.87
N THR A 127 -11.10 -1.63 0.63
CA THR A 127 -11.52 -0.91 -0.56
C THR A 127 -12.68 0.03 -0.25
N VAL A 128 -12.94 0.97 -1.15
CA VAL A 128 -14.07 1.91 -1.12
C VAL A 128 -15.23 1.30 -1.91
N TYR A 129 -16.40 1.18 -1.27
CA TYR A 129 -17.57 0.57 -1.92
C TYR A 129 -17.90 1.25 -3.25
N GLU A 130 -17.90 2.56 -3.29
CA GLU A 130 -18.27 3.38 -4.46
C GLU A 130 -17.34 3.18 -5.64
N LEU A 131 -16.07 2.79 -5.40
CA LEU A 131 -15.09 2.54 -6.44
C LEU A 131 -15.18 1.13 -7.03
N ASP A 132 -15.61 0.15 -6.22
CA ASP A 132 -15.59 -1.27 -6.56
C ASP A 132 -17.00 -1.92 -6.51
N ALA A 133 -18.08 -1.14 -6.45
CA ALA A 133 -19.44 -1.61 -6.30
C ALA A 133 -19.83 -2.76 -7.25
N PRO A 134 -19.47 -2.77 -8.54
CA PRO A 134 -19.81 -3.89 -9.43
C PRO A 134 -19.13 -5.20 -9.00
N CYS A 135 -17.86 -5.15 -8.58
CA CYS A 135 -17.14 -6.33 -8.11
C CYS A 135 -17.72 -6.83 -6.78
N ILE A 136 -17.98 -5.93 -5.84
CA ILE A 136 -18.56 -6.23 -4.52
C ILE A 136 -19.95 -6.86 -4.67
N SER A 137 -20.79 -6.28 -5.54
CA SER A 137 -22.13 -6.83 -5.83
C SER A 137 -22.07 -8.25 -6.40
N HIS A 138 -21.08 -8.53 -7.25
CA HIS A 138 -20.87 -9.88 -7.76
C HIS A 138 -20.38 -10.85 -6.66
N MET A 139 -19.46 -10.41 -5.81
CA MET A 139 -18.96 -11.19 -4.68
C MET A 139 -20.07 -11.49 -3.66
N ALA A 140 -21.03 -10.59 -3.48
CA ALA A 140 -22.17 -10.76 -2.57
C ALA A 140 -23.08 -11.94 -2.96
N LEU A 141 -23.03 -12.42 -4.21
CA LEU A 141 -23.73 -13.64 -4.64
C LEU A 141 -23.15 -14.91 -3.97
N THR A 142 -21.89 -14.86 -3.55
CA THR A 142 -21.19 -16.00 -2.94
C THR A 142 -20.94 -15.81 -1.44
N PHE A 143 -20.69 -14.58 -1.01
CA PHE A 143 -20.37 -14.25 0.37
C PHE A 143 -21.50 -13.44 1.01
N PRO A 144 -22.15 -13.96 2.06
CA PRO A 144 -23.37 -13.35 2.62
C PRO A 144 -23.08 -12.04 3.39
N LYS A 145 -21.82 -11.84 3.81
CA LYS A 145 -21.39 -10.64 4.56
C LYS A 145 -20.09 -10.13 4.00
N ILE A 146 -20.08 -8.89 3.53
CA ILE A 146 -18.88 -8.20 3.05
C ILE A 146 -18.84 -6.82 3.70
N TYR A 147 -17.72 -6.50 4.35
CA TYR A 147 -17.44 -5.20 4.94
C TYR A 147 -16.32 -4.51 4.15
N THR A 148 -16.64 -3.45 3.43
CA THR A 148 -15.66 -2.59 2.78
C THR A 148 -15.22 -1.52 3.77
N LEU A 149 -13.96 -1.54 4.18
CA LEU A 149 -13.42 -0.68 5.23
C LEU A 149 -12.35 0.28 4.72
N GLY A 150 -12.05 0.24 3.42
CA GLY A 150 -10.99 1.07 2.88
C GLY A 150 -11.37 2.52 2.63
N PRO A 151 -10.36 3.38 2.54
CA PRO A 151 -8.94 3.13 2.85
C PRO A 151 -8.70 3.03 4.36
N LEU A 152 -8.20 1.92 4.86
CA LEU A 152 -8.06 1.66 6.30
C LEU A 152 -7.21 2.71 7.04
N HIS A 153 -6.13 3.22 6.43
CA HIS A 153 -5.32 4.28 7.02
C HIS A 153 -6.12 5.59 7.18
N ALA A 154 -6.95 5.94 6.19
CA ALA A 154 -7.77 7.14 6.26
C ALA A 154 -8.95 6.96 7.23
N LEU A 155 -9.55 5.78 7.28
CA LEU A 155 -10.59 5.44 8.24
C LEU A 155 -10.05 5.52 9.68
N LEU A 156 -8.85 4.99 9.94
CA LEU A 156 -8.19 5.12 11.23
C LEU A 156 -7.98 6.60 11.58
N ASN A 157 -7.42 7.38 10.66
CA ASN A 157 -7.19 8.80 10.89
C ASN A 157 -8.48 9.58 11.17
N SER A 158 -9.60 9.20 10.54
CA SER A 158 -10.90 9.85 10.79
C SER A 158 -11.47 9.50 12.17
N GLN A 159 -11.19 8.30 12.70
CA GLN A 159 -11.70 7.84 13.99
C GLN A 159 -10.87 8.34 15.19
N ILE A 160 -9.54 8.39 15.06
CA ILE A 160 -8.66 8.76 16.19
C ILE A 160 -8.09 10.19 16.08
N GLY A 161 -8.38 10.92 14.99
CA GLY A 161 -8.04 12.33 14.80
C GLY A 161 -6.53 12.61 14.85
N ASP A 162 -6.15 13.75 15.43
CA ASP A 162 -4.74 14.20 15.50
C ASP A 162 -3.81 13.22 16.25
N MET A 163 -4.35 12.30 17.03
CA MET A 163 -3.57 11.25 17.70
C MET A 163 -2.88 10.31 16.70
N SER A 164 -3.44 10.15 15.49
CA SER A 164 -2.86 9.34 14.42
C SER A 164 -1.52 9.88 13.90
N ARG A 165 -1.32 11.20 13.91
CA ARG A 165 -0.12 11.85 13.34
C ARG A 165 1.18 11.39 14.01
N GLY A 166 1.15 11.08 15.30
CA GLY A 166 2.30 10.51 16.01
C GLY A 166 2.46 9.00 15.82
N LEU A 167 1.40 8.31 15.36
CA LEU A 167 1.34 6.86 15.27
C LEU A 167 1.60 6.33 13.84
N ALA A 168 1.45 7.15 12.80
CA ALA A 168 1.55 6.75 11.39
C ALA A 168 2.87 6.02 11.02
N SER A 169 3.97 6.31 11.75
CA SER A 169 5.26 5.64 11.58
C SER A 169 5.43 4.36 12.42
N HIS A 170 4.56 4.11 13.40
CA HIS A 170 4.77 3.05 14.41
C HIS A 170 4.52 1.62 13.88
N GLY A 171 3.76 1.48 12.80
CA GLY A 171 3.54 0.21 12.09
C GLY A 171 4.61 -0.12 11.05
N SER A 172 5.64 0.69 10.91
CA SER A 172 6.72 0.46 9.95
C SER A 172 7.77 -0.51 10.48
N LEU A 173 8.27 -1.37 9.60
CA LEU A 173 9.42 -2.25 9.86
C LEU A 173 10.76 -1.52 9.68
N TRP A 174 10.76 -0.26 9.24
CA TRP A 174 11.95 0.55 8.97
C TRP A 174 11.86 1.91 9.64
N LYS A 175 13.03 2.46 9.95
CA LYS A 175 13.15 3.81 10.51
C LYS A 175 12.97 4.84 9.39
N SER A 176 12.06 5.78 9.57
CA SER A 176 11.83 6.87 8.62
C SER A 176 12.93 7.93 8.70
N ASP A 177 13.35 8.44 7.53
CA ASP A 177 14.14 9.67 7.43
C ASP A 177 13.22 10.88 7.66
N LEU A 178 13.55 11.70 8.65
CA LEU A 178 12.79 12.92 8.96
C LEU A 178 13.30 14.15 8.20
N ASN A 179 14.55 14.12 7.71
CA ASN A 179 15.16 15.25 7.03
C ASN A 179 14.54 15.49 5.64
N CYS A 180 13.95 14.44 5.04
CA CYS A 180 13.25 14.57 3.77
C CYS A 180 12.10 15.57 3.84
N MET A 181 11.41 15.70 4.98
CA MET A 181 10.33 16.67 5.15
C MET A 181 10.85 18.12 5.09
N THR A 182 11.99 18.38 5.73
CA THR A 182 12.67 19.71 5.64
C THR A 182 13.08 20.03 4.20
N TRP A 183 13.58 19.03 3.47
CA TRP A 183 13.88 19.20 2.04
C TRP A 183 12.62 19.47 1.21
N LEU A 184 11.54 18.74 1.45
CA LEU A 184 10.24 18.99 0.80
C LEU A 184 9.71 20.39 1.09
N ASP A 185 9.85 20.89 2.33
CA ASP A 185 9.44 22.25 2.70
C ASP A 185 10.15 23.34 1.89
N SER A 186 11.37 23.07 1.44
CA SER A 186 12.15 23.99 0.60
C SER A 186 11.74 23.97 -0.88
N GLN A 187 10.89 23.00 -1.31
CA GLN A 187 10.50 22.86 -2.71
C GLN A 187 9.20 23.64 -3.02
N PRO A 188 9.06 24.14 -4.26
CA PRO A 188 7.81 24.77 -4.69
C PRO A 188 6.59 23.85 -4.56
N SER A 189 5.42 24.43 -4.35
CA SER A 189 4.17 23.66 -4.28
C SER A 189 3.96 22.82 -5.54
N LYS A 190 3.58 21.54 -5.36
CA LYS A 190 3.26 20.57 -6.42
C LYS A 190 4.35 20.41 -7.48
N SER A 191 5.63 20.59 -7.12
CA SER A 191 6.77 20.48 -8.04
C SER A 191 7.50 19.13 -7.98
N VAL A 192 7.40 18.41 -6.85
CA VAL A 192 8.19 17.21 -6.58
C VAL A 192 7.49 15.96 -7.09
N ILE A 193 8.24 15.08 -7.75
CA ILE A 193 7.84 13.70 -8.00
C ILE A 193 8.32 12.82 -6.85
N TYR A 194 7.38 12.19 -6.14
CA TYR A 194 7.70 11.13 -5.20
C TYR A 194 7.87 9.81 -5.94
N VAL A 195 8.88 9.01 -5.58
CA VAL A 195 9.19 7.73 -6.25
C VAL A 195 9.33 6.64 -5.20
N SER A 196 8.49 5.61 -5.29
CA SER A 196 8.58 4.43 -4.44
C SER A 196 8.02 3.19 -5.13
N PHE A 197 8.83 2.13 -5.16
CA PHE A 197 8.44 0.84 -5.76
C PHE A 197 8.07 -0.21 -4.70
N GLY A 198 7.76 0.24 -3.49
CA GLY A 198 7.38 -0.64 -2.38
C GLY A 198 8.55 -1.49 -1.85
N THR A 199 8.21 -2.59 -1.17
CA THR A 199 9.21 -3.43 -0.48
C THR A 199 9.56 -4.71 -1.21
N LEU A 200 8.75 -5.13 -2.19
CA LEU A 200 8.89 -6.40 -2.91
C LEU A 200 9.48 -6.27 -4.31
N VAL A 201 9.39 -5.08 -4.90
CA VAL A 201 9.95 -4.85 -6.23
C VAL A 201 11.44 -4.64 -6.12
N HIS A 202 12.20 -5.49 -6.79
CA HIS A 202 13.64 -5.39 -6.90
C HIS A 202 14.01 -4.87 -8.29
N LEU A 203 14.59 -3.68 -8.33
CA LEU A 203 15.11 -3.11 -9.56
C LEU A 203 16.47 -3.74 -9.90
N THR A 204 16.66 -4.09 -11.16
CA THR A 204 18.01 -4.37 -11.65
C THR A 204 18.81 -3.07 -11.69
N ARG A 205 20.13 -3.15 -11.63
CA ARG A 205 20.99 -1.96 -11.75
C ARG A 205 20.72 -1.17 -13.03
N ALA A 206 20.51 -1.84 -14.16
CA ALA A 206 20.17 -1.18 -15.41
C ALA A 206 18.88 -0.36 -15.29
N GLN A 207 17.85 -0.93 -14.66
CA GLN A 207 16.60 -0.21 -14.39
C GLN A 207 16.81 0.99 -13.45
N VAL A 208 17.58 0.82 -12.38
CA VAL A 208 17.90 1.95 -11.48
C VAL A 208 18.55 3.09 -12.25
N ILE A 209 19.51 2.82 -13.12
CA ILE A 209 20.19 3.82 -13.94
C ILE A 209 19.21 4.51 -14.91
N GLU A 210 18.34 3.75 -15.56
CA GLU A 210 17.34 4.33 -16.48
C GLU A 210 16.33 5.22 -15.73
N PHE A 211 15.81 4.78 -14.58
CA PHE A 211 14.95 5.61 -13.74
C PHE A 211 15.66 6.89 -13.29
N TRP A 212 16.91 6.76 -12.87
CA TRP A 212 17.68 7.89 -12.38
C TRP A 212 17.89 8.96 -13.47
N TYR A 213 18.36 8.53 -14.66
CA TYR A 213 18.50 9.45 -15.80
C TYR A 213 17.15 10.08 -16.19
N GLY A 214 16.09 9.31 -16.27
CA GLY A 214 14.77 9.84 -16.61
C GLY A 214 14.27 10.88 -15.60
N LEU A 215 14.48 10.65 -14.30
CA LEU A 215 14.12 11.60 -13.25
C LEU A 215 14.97 12.88 -13.32
N VAL A 216 16.29 12.77 -13.47
CA VAL A 216 17.20 13.92 -13.58
C VAL A 216 16.88 14.73 -14.85
N ASN A 217 16.68 14.07 -15.99
CA ASN A 217 16.39 14.71 -17.27
C ASN A 217 15.02 15.38 -17.30
N SER A 218 14.05 14.88 -16.53
CA SER A 218 12.71 15.49 -16.47
C SER A 218 12.73 16.96 -16.03
N GLY A 219 13.79 17.38 -15.35
CA GLY A 219 13.96 18.74 -14.82
C GLY A 219 13.17 19.01 -13.55
N HIS A 220 12.32 18.07 -13.08
CA HIS A 220 11.54 18.20 -11.86
C HIS A 220 12.32 17.73 -10.62
N PRO A 221 12.13 18.36 -9.45
CA PRO A 221 12.62 17.80 -8.20
C PRO A 221 12.00 16.42 -7.93
N PHE A 222 12.79 15.53 -7.31
CA PHE A 222 12.30 14.19 -6.96
C PHE A 222 12.79 13.72 -5.60
N LEU A 223 11.91 13.03 -4.88
CA LEU A 223 12.21 12.29 -3.66
C LEU A 223 12.06 10.80 -3.97
N TRP A 224 13.16 10.06 -3.90
CA TRP A 224 13.16 8.64 -4.24
C TRP A 224 13.51 7.77 -3.03
N VAL A 225 12.59 6.86 -2.68
CA VAL A 225 12.83 5.81 -1.69
C VAL A 225 13.55 4.65 -2.38
N MET A 226 14.82 4.50 -2.09
CA MET A 226 15.68 3.49 -2.67
C MET A 226 16.64 2.93 -1.61
N LYS A 227 16.64 1.61 -1.42
CA LYS A 227 17.51 0.98 -0.43
C LYS A 227 18.99 1.16 -0.81
N SER A 228 19.81 1.49 0.17
CA SER A 228 21.23 1.77 0.01
C SER A 228 22.06 0.59 -0.48
N ASP A 229 21.58 -0.66 -0.30
CA ASP A 229 22.25 -1.86 -0.82
C ASP A 229 22.33 -1.92 -2.36
N ILE A 230 21.43 -1.22 -3.07
CA ILE A 230 21.45 -1.12 -4.53
C ILE A 230 22.59 -0.23 -5.02
N THR A 231 23.03 0.72 -4.21
CA THR A 231 24.12 1.66 -4.51
C THR A 231 25.48 1.23 -3.95
N SER A 232 25.50 0.29 -3.00
CA SER A 232 26.69 -0.19 -2.29
C SER A 232 27.40 -1.34 -3.02
N GLY A 233 27.86 -1.12 -4.22
CA GLY A 233 28.74 -2.06 -4.95
C GLY A 233 29.94 -1.35 -5.56
N ASP A 234 30.95 -2.09 -6.02
CA ASP A 234 32.19 -1.61 -6.65
C ASP A 234 31.99 -0.77 -7.94
N HIS A 235 30.79 -0.24 -8.14
CA HIS A 235 30.36 0.42 -9.35
C HIS A 235 30.06 1.89 -9.08
N GLN A 236 30.90 2.75 -9.59
CA GLN A 236 30.73 4.20 -9.53
C GLN A 236 29.39 4.62 -10.14
N ILE A 237 28.68 5.50 -9.42
CA ILE A 237 27.53 6.23 -9.95
C ILE A 237 28.06 7.22 -10.99
N PRO A 238 27.46 7.32 -12.20
CA PRO A 238 27.87 8.35 -13.15
C PRO A 238 27.83 9.74 -12.53
N GLY A 239 28.91 10.50 -12.68
CA GLY A 239 29.05 11.81 -12.02
C GLY A 239 27.97 12.82 -12.39
N GLU A 240 27.39 12.70 -13.58
CA GLU A 240 26.24 13.51 -14.02
C GLU A 240 24.96 13.21 -13.23
N LEU A 241 24.72 11.94 -12.82
CA LEU A 241 23.60 11.58 -11.98
C LEU A 241 23.79 12.08 -10.54
N GLU A 242 25.01 11.99 -10.04
CA GLU A 242 25.35 12.53 -8.72
C GLU A 242 25.14 14.04 -8.70
N LYS A 243 25.58 14.77 -9.73
CA LYS A 243 25.38 16.21 -9.87
C LYS A 243 23.89 16.57 -9.96
N GLY A 244 23.14 15.91 -10.86
CA GLY A 244 21.73 16.17 -11.03
C GLY A 244 20.90 15.87 -9.77
N THR A 245 21.30 14.86 -9.00
CA THR A 245 20.68 14.55 -7.70
C THR A 245 20.98 15.63 -6.67
N LYS A 246 22.21 16.09 -6.56
CA LYS A 246 22.58 17.22 -5.65
C LYS A 246 21.78 18.49 -5.96
N GLU A 247 21.43 18.71 -7.21
CA GLU A 247 20.65 19.88 -7.63
C GLU A 247 19.15 19.75 -7.37
N ARG A 248 18.55 18.57 -7.59
CA ARG A 248 17.09 18.40 -7.65
C ARG A 248 16.55 17.17 -6.93
N GLY A 249 17.40 16.23 -6.53
CA GLY A 249 16.98 14.95 -5.97
C GLY A 249 17.22 14.84 -4.48
N TYR A 250 16.41 14.03 -3.84
CA TYR A 250 16.65 13.54 -2.48
C TYR A 250 16.40 12.03 -2.47
N ILE A 251 17.40 11.26 -2.08
CA ILE A 251 17.34 9.80 -2.04
C ILE A 251 17.41 9.34 -0.59
N VAL A 252 16.50 8.46 -0.20
CA VAL A 252 16.37 7.94 1.17
C VAL A 252 16.10 6.45 1.18
N ASP A 253 16.44 5.78 2.28
CA ASP A 253 16.13 4.36 2.47
C ASP A 253 14.65 4.12 2.78
N TRP A 254 14.02 5.00 3.58
CA TRP A 254 12.62 4.86 4.00
C TRP A 254 12.02 6.18 4.49
N VAL A 255 10.72 6.37 4.24
CA VAL A 255 9.94 7.53 4.69
C VAL A 255 8.55 7.12 5.20
N SER A 256 7.90 8.01 5.94
CA SER A 256 6.45 7.94 6.16
C SER A 256 5.74 8.32 4.86
N GLN A 257 5.32 7.33 4.06
CA GLN A 257 4.75 7.55 2.73
C GLN A 257 3.51 8.42 2.76
N GLU A 258 2.63 8.21 3.73
CA GLU A 258 1.40 9.02 3.89
C GLU A 258 1.72 10.50 4.10
N GLU A 259 2.71 10.81 4.97
CA GLU A 259 3.12 12.20 5.22
C GLU A 259 3.74 12.84 3.97
N VAL A 260 4.58 12.09 3.25
CA VAL A 260 5.19 12.55 2.00
C VAL A 260 4.12 12.80 0.93
N LEU A 261 3.19 11.85 0.74
CA LEU A 261 2.11 12.00 -0.25
C LEU A 261 1.19 13.18 0.07
N ALA A 262 0.96 13.48 1.36
CA ALA A 262 0.15 14.61 1.81
C ALA A 262 0.90 15.96 1.77
N HIS A 263 2.21 15.97 1.48
CA HIS A 263 3.00 17.18 1.53
C HIS A 263 2.70 18.12 0.34
N LYS A 264 2.56 19.42 0.64
CA LYS A 264 2.17 20.47 -0.34
C LYS A 264 3.07 20.55 -1.58
N SER A 265 4.35 20.20 -1.47
CA SER A 265 5.31 20.27 -2.58
C SER A 265 5.25 19.06 -3.49
N VAL A 266 4.66 17.94 -3.06
CA VAL A 266 4.55 16.74 -3.88
C VAL A 266 3.43 16.94 -4.91
N GLY A 267 3.77 16.71 -6.18
CA GLY A 267 2.89 16.94 -7.31
C GLY A 267 2.48 15.68 -8.06
N GLY A 268 3.20 14.58 -7.90
CA GLY A 268 2.92 13.30 -8.53
C GLY A 268 3.64 12.15 -7.86
N PHE A 269 3.18 10.93 -8.12
CA PHE A 269 3.72 9.72 -7.54
C PHE A 269 4.08 8.68 -8.60
N LEU A 270 5.38 8.38 -8.74
CA LEU A 270 5.86 7.27 -9.56
C LEU A 270 5.88 6.00 -8.70
N THR A 271 4.99 5.07 -9.00
CA THR A 271 4.69 3.92 -8.14
C THR A 271 4.69 2.59 -8.89
N HIS A 272 4.94 1.49 -8.16
CA HIS A 272 4.75 0.12 -8.63
C HIS A 272 3.29 -0.30 -8.74
N SER A 273 2.34 0.56 -8.39
CA SER A 273 0.89 0.28 -8.38
C SER A 273 0.45 -0.78 -7.35
N GLY A 274 1.13 -0.90 -6.21
CA GLY A 274 0.62 -1.70 -5.09
C GLY A 274 -0.63 -1.06 -4.48
N TRP A 275 -1.61 -1.88 -4.03
CA TRP A 275 -2.93 -1.40 -3.63
C TRP A 275 -2.89 -0.35 -2.51
N ASN A 276 -2.13 -0.58 -1.44
CA ASN A 276 -2.04 0.40 -0.35
C ASN A 276 -1.48 1.74 -0.84
N SER A 277 -0.40 1.72 -1.63
CA SER A 277 0.19 2.93 -2.21
C SER A 277 -0.78 3.66 -3.13
N THR A 278 -1.63 2.92 -3.83
CA THR A 278 -2.70 3.48 -4.68
C THR A 278 -3.77 4.15 -3.83
N LEU A 279 -4.24 3.51 -2.76
CA LEU A 279 -5.20 4.10 -1.83
C LEU A 279 -4.64 5.33 -1.10
N GLU A 280 -3.39 5.27 -0.64
CA GLU A 280 -2.71 6.41 -0.01
C GLU A 280 -2.60 7.59 -0.98
N SER A 281 -2.25 7.34 -2.25
CA SER A 281 -2.21 8.38 -3.29
C SER A 281 -3.59 8.97 -3.59
N ILE A 282 -4.63 8.14 -3.65
CA ILE A 282 -6.03 8.57 -3.84
C ILE A 282 -6.47 9.49 -2.69
N VAL A 283 -6.23 9.09 -1.44
CA VAL A 283 -6.56 9.91 -0.26
C VAL A 283 -5.82 11.24 -0.28
N ALA A 284 -4.55 11.24 -0.66
CA ALA A 284 -3.75 12.45 -0.83
C ALA A 284 -4.16 13.32 -2.02
N GLY A 285 -4.94 12.77 -2.98
CA GLY A 285 -5.34 13.47 -4.20
C GLY A 285 -4.21 13.64 -5.21
N LEU A 286 -3.25 12.69 -5.24
CA LEU A 286 -2.05 12.78 -6.08
C LEU A 286 -2.15 11.89 -7.31
N PRO A 287 -2.01 12.45 -8.53
CA PRO A 287 -1.89 11.68 -9.77
C PRO A 287 -0.66 10.76 -9.77
N MET A 288 -0.80 9.62 -10.45
CA MET A 288 0.20 8.56 -10.45
C MET A 288 0.83 8.31 -11.82
N ILE A 289 2.12 7.92 -11.81
CA ILE A 289 2.77 7.21 -12.92
C ILE A 289 2.93 5.77 -12.48
N CYS A 290 2.25 4.86 -13.14
CA CYS A 290 2.17 3.45 -12.79
C CYS A 290 3.21 2.62 -13.56
N TRP A 291 4.07 1.92 -12.82
CA TRP A 291 4.99 0.93 -13.37
C TRP A 291 4.75 -0.43 -12.70
N PRO A 292 3.75 -1.19 -13.18
CA PRO A 292 3.38 -2.47 -12.58
C PRO A 292 4.48 -3.52 -12.79
N ASN A 293 4.75 -4.33 -11.76
CA ASN A 293 5.84 -5.29 -11.79
C ASN A 293 5.40 -6.72 -11.47
N LEU A 294 4.57 -6.91 -10.44
CA LEU A 294 4.17 -8.25 -9.98
C LEU A 294 2.72 -8.28 -9.45
N GLY A 295 2.18 -9.49 -9.35
CA GLY A 295 0.89 -9.74 -8.70
C GLY A 295 -0.27 -8.99 -9.35
N ASP A 296 -1.01 -8.28 -8.53
CA ASP A 296 -2.18 -7.48 -8.87
C ASP A 296 -1.85 -6.07 -9.42
N HIS A 297 -0.57 -5.67 -9.40
CA HIS A 297 -0.14 -4.34 -9.86
C HIS A 297 -0.63 -4.00 -11.29
N TYR A 298 -0.73 -5.01 -12.18
CA TYR A 298 -1.16 -4.81 -13.55
C TYR A 298 -2.64 -4.44 -13.66
N ILE A 299 -3.51 -5.10 -12.86
CA ILE A 299 -4.93 -4.77 -12.81
C ILE A 299 -5.10 -3.38 -12.21
N ILE A 300 -4.41 -3.11 -11.10
CA ILE A 300 -4.47 -1.81 -10.41
C ILE A 300 -4.01 -0.71 -11.36
N SER A 301 -2.86 -0.87 -12.02
CA SER A 301 -2.35 0.09 -13.01
C SER A 301 -3.37 0.36 -14.13
N ARG A 302 -4.01 -0.69 -14.67
CA ARG A 302 -5.05 -0.53 -15.68
C ARG A 302 -6.25 0.25 -15.15
N THR A 303 -6.70 -0.06 -13.95
CA THR A 303 -7.82 0.63 -13.30
C THR A 303 -7.49 2.11 -13.10
N VAL A 304 -6.33 2.42 -12.54
CA VAL A 304 -5.83 3.78 -12.32
C VAL A 304 -5.74 4.57 -13.63
N CYS A 305 -5.14 3.96 -14.68
CA CYS A 305 -4.81 4.70 -15.90
C CYS A 305 -5.94 4.75 -16.92
N ARG A 306 -6.76 3.69 -17.02
CA ARG A 306 -7.78 3.58 -18.07
C ARG A 306 -9.20 3.74 -17.57
N GLN A 307 -9.50 3.21 -16.39
CA GLN A 307 -10.86 3.20 -15.84
C GLN A 307 -11.14 4.49 -15.04
N TRP A 308 -10.26 4.80 -14.09
CA TRP A 308 -10.37 6.00 -13.25
C TRP A 308 -9.71 7.24 -13.88
N LYS A 309 -8.76 7.05 -14.78
CA LYS A 309 -8.01 8.11 -15.47
C LYS A 309 -7.28 9.08 -14.52
N ILE A 310 -6.77 8.54 -13.42
CA ILE A 310 -6.05 9.27 -12.38
C ILE A 310 -4.53 9.09 -12.46
N GLY A 311 -4.03 8.56 -13.58
CA GLY A 311 -2.60 8.34 -13.78
C GLY A 311 -2.23 7.97 -15.20
N LEU A 312 -0.93 7.83 -15.41
CA LEU A 312 -0.29 7.42 -16.65
C LEU A 312 0.41 6.08 -16.46
N GLN A 313 0.40 5.22 -17.48
CA GLN A 313 1.10 3.95 -17.42
C GLN A 313 2.44 4.04 -18.13
N LEU A 314 3.54 3.73 -17.42
CA LEU A 314 4.85 3.59 -18.00
C LEU A 314 4.91 2.30 -18.81
N ASN A 315 5.62 2.33 -19.96
CA ASN A 315 5.84 1.15 -20.78
C ASN A 315 6.71 0.11 -20.05
N GLU A 316 6.57 -1.16 -20.43
CA GLU A 316 7.35 -2.27 -19.83
C GLU A 316 8.87 -2.05 -19.99
N ASN A 317 9.31 -1.50 -21.11
CA ASN A 317 10.69 -1.07 -21.34
C ASN A 317 10.92 0.27 -20.63
N CYS A 318 11.21 0.26 -19.34
CA CYS A 318 11.45 1.47 -18.56
C CYS A 318 12.77 2.17 -18.97
N ASP A 319 12.81 2.72 -20.19
CA ASP A 319 13.91 3.54 -20.68
C ASP A 319 13.79 4.99 -20.18
N ARG A 320 14.94 5.65 -20.06
CA ARG A 320 15.04 7.02 -19.53
C ARG A 320 14.17 8.04 -20.28
N SER A 321 14.04 7.91 -21.58
CA SER A 321 13.25 8.83 -22.41
C SER A 321 11.76 8.69 -22.11
N ASN A 322 11.28 7.48 -21.90
CA ASN A 322 9.90 7.23 -21.53
C ASN A 322 9.60 7.72 -20.11
N ILE A 323 10.50 7.49 -19.15
CA ILE A 323 10.37 7.98 -17.78
C ILE A 323 10.34 9.52 -17.75
N GLU A 324 11.28 10.18 -18.43
CA GLU A 324 11.35 11.63 -18.60
C GLU A 324 10.03 12.17 -19.15
N SER A 325 9.59 11.62 -20.30
CA SER A 325 8.36 12.03 -20.97
C SER A 325 7.11 11.86 -20.08
N MET A 326 7.01 10.76 -19.34
CA MET A 326 5.87 10.52 -18.45
C MET A 326 5.84 11.52 -17.28
N VAL A 327 7.00 11.82 -16.68
CA VAL A 327 7.09 12.83 -15.62
C VAL A 327 6.70 14.21 -16.16
N GLN A 328 7.28 14.64 -17.29
CA GLN A 328 6.95 15.92 -17.92
C GLN A 328 5.48 16.00 -18.33
N THR A 329 4.88 14.89 -18.78
CA THR A 329 3.46 14.83 -19.16
C THR A 329 2.55 14.98 -17.95
N LEU A 330 2.85 14.25 -16.85
CA LEU A 330 2.06 14.31 -15.61
C LEU A 330 2.16 15.66 -14.93
N MET A 331 3.37 16.23 -14.90
CA MET A 331 3.63 17.51 -14.22
C MET A 331 3.27 18.73 -15.06
N GLY A 332 3.01 18.53 -16.36
CA GLY A 332 2.76 19.56 -17.36
C GLY A 332 1.39 19.45 -18.04
N PRO A 333 1.35 19.14 -19.36
CA PRO A 333 0.16 19.35 -20.18
C PRO A 333 -1.08 18.53 -19.81
N LYS A 334 -0.91 17.35 -19.21
CA LYS A 334 -2.05 16.52 -18.79
C LYS A 334 -2.43 16.66 -17.31
N ARG A 335 -1.75 17.52 -16.57
CA ARG A 335 -1.96 17.66 -15.15
C ARG A 335 -3.39 17.99 -14.78
N GLU A 336 -3.99 19.00 -15.39
CA GLU A 336 -5.34 19.46 -15.06
C GLU A 336 -6.40 18.39 -15.34
N GLU A 337 -6.31 17.71 -16.51
CA GLU A 337 -7.22 16.62 -16.88
C GLU A 337 -7.18 15.48 -15.85
N ILE A 338 -5.97 15.01 -15.52
CA ILE A 338 -5.78 13.90 -14.58
C ILE A 338 -6.16 14.33 -13.15
N GLN A 339 -5.83 15.55 -12.76
CA GLN A 339 -6.17 16.08 -11.43
C GLN A 339 -7.68 16.18 -11.24
N SER A 340 -8.43 16.63 -12.26
CA SER A 340 -9.89 16.69 -12.20
C SER A 340 -10.51 15.31 -11.93
N SER A 341 -10.01 14.27 -12.59
CA SER A 341 -10.43 12.89 -12.34
C SER A 341 -10.01 12.43 -10.94
N MET A 342 -8.78 12.76 -10.51
CA MET A 342 -8.26 12.43 -9.19
C MET A 342 -9.09 13.08 -8.08
N ASP A 343 -9.47 14.33 -8.22
CA ASP A 343 -10.26 15.05 -7.22
C ASP A 343 -11.61 14.36 -6.98
N ALA A 344 -12.25 13.89 -8.06
CA ALA A 344 -13.51 13.15 -7.95
C ALA A 344 -13.35 11.81 -7.22
N ILE A 345 -12.33 11.02 -7.58
CA ILE A 345 -12.02 9.72 -6.94
C ILE A 345 -11.57 9.92 -5.50
N SER A 346 -10.71 10.91 -5.23
CA SER A 346 -10.26 11.27 -3.90
C SER A 346 -11.40 11.69 -2.98
N LYS A 347 -12.37 12.43 -3.53
CA LYS A 347 -13.57 12.82 -2.79
C LYS A 347 -14.37 11.61 -2.35
N LEU A 348 -14.64 10.65 -3.25
CA LEU A 348 -15.34 9.41 -2.90
C LEU A 348 -14.63 8.64 -1.77
N ALA A 349 -13.31 8.52 -1.84
CA ALA A 349 -12.52 7.84 -0.82
C ALA A 349 -12.56 8.54 0.54
N ARG A 350 -12.54 9.88 0.56
CA ARG A 350 -12.63 10.66 1.80
C ARG A 350 -14.05 10.65 2.37
N ASP A 351 -15.05 10.78 1.52
CA ASP A 351 -16.46 10.73 1.94
C ASP A 351 -16.80 9.37 2.55
N SER A 352 -16.23 8.27 2.02
CA SER A 352 -16.49 6.92 2.53
C SER A 352 -16.05 6.71 3.98
N VAL A 353 -14.98 7.38 4.41
CA VAL A 353 -14.43 7.25 5.78
C VAL A 353 -14.94 8.32 6.75
N ALA A 354 -15.63 9.34 6.25
CA ALA A 354 -16.25 10.36 7.07
C ALA A 354 -17.45 9.77 7.85
N GLU A 355 -17.88 10.46 8.91
CA GLU A 355 -19.07 10.07 9.68
C GLU A 355 -20.28 9.85 8.75
N GLY A 356 -20.91 8.69 8.85
CA GLY A 356 -22.02 8.29 7.97
C GLY A 356 -21.62 7.78 6.58
N GLY A 357 -20.32 7.80 6.24
CA GLY A 357 -19.81 7.24 4.99
C GLY A 357 -19.86 5.70 4.95
N SER A 358 -19.68 5.13 3.77
CA SER A 358 -19.85 3.67 3.57
C SER A 358 -18.86 2.85 4.39
N SER A 359 -17.58 3.22 4.42
CA SER A 359 -16.55 2.51 5.20
C SER A 359 -16.72 2.73 6.71
N HIS A 360 -17.13 3.92 7.12
CA HIS A 360 -17.45 4.21 8.53
C HIS A 360 -18.62 3.33 9.01
N ASN A 361 -19.73 3.31 8.28
CA ASN A 361 -20.92 2.51 8.64
C ASN A 361 -20.60 1.01 8.63
N ASN A 362 -19.79 0.54 7.69
CA ASN A 362 -19.35 -0.85 7.63
C ASN A 362 -18.45 -1.23 8.82
N LEU A 363 -17.63 -0.31 9.32
CA LEU A 363 -16.84 -0.54 10.54
C LEU A 363 -17.75 -0.73 11.76
N GLU A 364 -18.76 0.13 11.94
CA GLU A 364 -19.73 0.00 13.03
C GLU A 364 -20.48 -1.34 12.96
N GLN A 365 -20.94 -1.74 11.77
CA GLN A 365 -21.60 -3.01 11.56
C GLN A 365 -20.68 -4.22 11.83
N LEU A 366 -19.40 -4.13 11.47
CA LEU A 366 -18.40 -5.16 11.77
C LEU A 366 -18.20 -5.30 13.27
N ILE A 367 -18.05 -4.17 13.99
CA ILE A 367 -17.89 -4.15 15.44
C ILE A 367 -19.11 -4.78 16.13
N GLU A 368 -20.31 -4.41 15.73
CA GLU A 368 -21.53 -5.00 16.22
C GLU A 368 -21.61 -6.52 15.94
N TYR A 369 -21.26 -6.91 14.71
CA TYR A 369 -21.20 -8.34 14.35
C TYR A 369 -20.24 -9.12 15.23
N ILE A 370 -19.02 -8.61 15.50
CA ILE A 370 -18.04 -9.26 16.38
C ILE A 370 -18.58 -9.39 17.81
N ARG A 371 -19.24 -8.35 18.32
CA ARG A 371 -19.86 -8.37 19.66
C ARG A 371 -20.96 -9.45 19.76
N ASN A 372 -21.76 -9.58 18.70
CA ASN A 372 -22.86 -10.53 18.66
C ASN A 372 -22.44 -12.01 18.51
N LEU A 373 -21.23 -12.28 17.95
CA LEU A 373 -20.69 -13.65 17.89
C LEU A 373 -20.50 -14.31 19.26
N GLN A 374 -20.30 -13.53 20.32
CA GLN A 374 -20.18 -14.05 21.69
C GLN A 374 -21.50 -14.51 22.31
N HIS A 375 -22.63 -14.00 21.84
CA HIS A 375 -23.94 -14.37 22.36
C HIS A 375 -24.47 -15.67 21.75
N GLN A 376 -23.77 -16.23 20.73
CA GLN A 376 -24.17 -17.46 20.03
C GLN A 376 -23.36 -18.71 20.48
N ASN A 377 -22.34 -18.55 21.32
CA ASN A 377 -21.53 -19.59 21.96
C ASN A 377 -21.73 -19.56 23.48
#